data_929e3211d8bb945ccfb66e3f634bb3f7
#
_entry.id   929e3211d8bb945ccfb66e3f634bb3f7
#
_cell.length_a   1.000
_cell.length_b   1.000
_cell.length_c   1.000
_cell.angle_alpha   90.00
_cell.angle_beta   90.00
_cell.angle_gamma   90.00
#
_symmetry.space_group_name_H-M   'P 1'
#
loop_
_entity.id
_entity.type
_entity.pdbx_description
1 polymer ?
#
loop_
_entity_poly.entity_id
_entity_poly.type
_entity_poly.pdbx_seq_one_letter_code
_entity_poly.pdbx_strand_id
1 'polypeptide(L)' 'MTITTHSARITGPIPYLSSSGAGDHIPIGPCLVEQVNDRSIDIIWGDQGHHSAALPVEVIEAAQDCGNLLLLD' A
#
# COMPACT_ATOMS: atom_id res chain seq x y z
N MET A 1 5.84 -15.17 15.24
CA MET A 1 5.54 -13.78 14.89
C MET A 1 4.39 -13.77 13.86
N THR A 2 3.38 -13.01 14.14
CA THR A 2 2.20 -12.99 13.28
C THR A 2 2.24 -11.77 12.38
N ILE A 3 2.17 -11.99 11.07
CA ILE A 3 2.06 -10.90 10.10
C ILE A 3 0.57 -10.72 9.82
N THR A 4 0.10 -9.48 9.97
CA THR A 4 -1.29 -9.15 9.72
C THR A 4 -1.44 -8.64 8.30
N THR A 5 -2.26 -9.32 7.51
CA THR A 5 -2.55 -8.95 6.13
C THR A 5 -4.03 -8.61 6.03
N HIS A 6 -4.32 -7.47 5.41
CA HIS A 6 -5.69 -7.00 5.24
C HIS A 6 -5.97 -6.77 3.77
N SER A 7 -7.20 -7.07 3.36
CA SER A 7 -7.67 -6.71 2.03
C SER A 7 -7.99 -5.23 1.99
N ALA A 8 -7.63 -4.59 0.90
CA ALA A 8 -7.85 -3.16 0.73
C ALA A 8 -8.06 -2.83 -0.74
N ARG A 9 -8.41 -1.58 -1.00
CA ARG A 9 -8.60 -1.10 -2.36
C ARG A 9 -8.00 0.29 -2.49
N ILE A 10 -7.26 0.49 -3.57
CA ILE A 10 -6.73 1.79 -3.93
C ILE A 10 -7.80 2.52 -4.72
N THR A 11 -8.23 3.67 -4.23
CA THR A 11 -9.29 4.47 -4.87
C THR A 11 -8.75 5.76 -5.48
N GLY A 12 -7.50 6.08 -5.21
CA GLY A 12 -6.81 7.21 -5.82
C GLY A 12 -5.32 6.91 -5.87
N PRO A 13 -4.57 7.51 -6.78
CA PRO A 13 -3.15 7.20 -6.93
C PRO A 13 -2.36 7.52 -5.66
N ILE A 14 -1.53 6.58 -5.24
CA ILE A 14 -0.66 6.74 -4.09
C ILE A 14 0.78 6.76 -4.59
N PRO A 15 1.51 7.86 -4.44
CA PRO A 15 2.89 7.95 -4.92
C PRO A 15 3.83 7.12 -4.05
N TYR A 16 4.82 6.51 -4.68
CA TYR A 16 5.87 5.80 -3.99
C TYR A 16 7.17 5.89 -4.78
N LEU A 17 8.29 5.59 -4.11
CA LEU A 17 9.58 5.54 -4.78
C LEU A 17 9.89 4.09 -5.12
N SER A 18 10.14 3.83 -6.40
CA SER A 18 10.55 2.51 -6.84
C SER A 18 12.00 2.24 -6.42
N SER A 19 12.41 0.97 -6.55
CA SER A 19 13.78 0.59 -6.20
C SER A 19 14.83 1.27 -7.06
N SER A 20 14.46 1.78 -8.22
CA SER A 20 15.35 2.54 -9.09
C SER A 20 15.44 4.03 -8.71
N GLY A 21 14.67 4.46 -7.72
CA GLY A 21 14.64 5.85 -7.30
C GLY A 21 13.68 6.72 -8.08
N ALA A 22 13.01 6.18 -9.09
CA ALA A 22 12.03 6.92 -9.87
C ALA A 22 10.70 6.99 -9.12
N GLY A 23 10.05 8.14 -9.16
CA GLY A 23 8.71 8.28 -8.59
C GLY A 23 7.70 7.53 -9.43
N ASP A 24 6.78 6.84 -8.77
CA ASP A 24 5.75 6.07 -9.43
C ASP A 24 4.48 6.13 -8.59
N HIS A 25 3.41 5.54 -9.08
CA HIS A 25 2.11 5.53 -8.40
C HIS A 25 1.55 4.12 -8.34
N ILE A 26 0.95 3.78 -7.20
CA ILE A 26 0.21 2.54 -7.08
C ILE A 26 -1.10 2.69 -7.84
N PRO A 27 -1.41 1.79 -8.78
CA PRO A 27 -2.63 1.93 -9.58
C PRO A 27 -3.89 1.71 -8.75
N ILE A 28 -4.99 2.28 -9.22
CA ILE A 28 -6.30 2.08 -8.62
C ILE A 28 -6.72 0.64 -8.81
N GLY A 29 -7.21 0.02 -7.75
CA GLY A 29 -7.68 -1.36 -7.81
C GLY A 29 -7.48 -2.09 -6.49
N PRO A 30 -7.76 -3.40 -6.47
CA PRO A 30 -7.61 -4.18 -5.25
C PRO A 30 -6.15 -4.36 -4.87
N CYS A 31 -5.90 -4.43 -3.57
CA CYS A 31 -4.56 -4.65 -3.05
C CYS A 31 -4.62 -5.34 -1.69
N LEU A 32 -3.47 -5.76 -1.21
CA LEU A 32 -3.30 -6.26 0.14
C LEU A 32 -2.38 -5.32 0.89
N VAL A 33 -2.68 -5.12 2.16
CA VAL A 33 -1.89 -4.27 3.05
C VAL A 33 -1.34 -5.15 4.15
N GLU A 34 -0.02 -5.16 4.30
CA GLU A 34 0.66 -5.99 5.28
C GLU A 34 1.54 -5.12 6.17
N GLN A 35 1.26 -5.14 7.46
CA GLN A 35 2.07 -4.37 8.40
C GLN A 35 3.32 -5.16 8.77
N VAL A 36 4.46 -4.68 8.36
CA VAL A 36 5.75 -5.34 8.58
C VAL A 36 6.32 -4.97 9.95
N ASN A 37 6.19 -3.70 10.32
CA ASN A 37 6.64 -3.21 11.62
C ASN A 37 5.86 -1.94 11.98
N ASP A 38 6.25 -1.29 13.07
CA ASP A 38 5.53 -0.10 13.55
C ASP A 38 5.67 1.11 12.65
N ARG A 39 6.59 1.08 11.68
CA ARG A 39 6.92 2.25 10.87
C ARG A 39 6.59 2.07 9.41
N SER A 40 6.46 0.84 8.95
CA SER A 40 6.31 0.56 7.52
C SER A 40 5.19 -0.41 7.26
N ILE A 41 4.48 -0.17 6.17
CA ILE A 41 3.41 -1.03 5.69
C ILE A 41 3.71 -1.36 4.24
N ASP A 42 3.63 -2.64 3.89
CA ASP A 42 3.77 -3.08 2.50
C ASP A 42 2.39 -3.09 1.84
N ILE A 43 2.32 -2.51 0.66
CA ILE A 43 1.14 -2.63 -0.19
C ILE A 43 1.50 -3.56 -1.34
N ILE A 44 0.69 -4.58 -1.55
CA ILE A 44 0.89 -5.59 -2.57
C ILE A 44 -0.27 -5.52 -3.55
N TRP A 45 0.05 -5.34 -4.84
CA TRP A 45 -0.99 -5.20 -5.87
C TRP A 45 -0.58 -5.95 -7.13
N GLY A 46 -1.50 -5.98 -8.11
CA GLY A 46 -1.28 -6.67 -9.37
C GLY A 46 -1.71 -8.12 -9.31
N ASP A 47 -1.68 -8.77 -10.46
CA ASP A 47 -2.05 -10.18 -10.56
C ASP A 47 -1.08 -11.03 -9.75
N GLN A 48 -1.62 -11.82 -8.83
CA GLN A 48 -0.83 -12.73 -7.99
C GLN A 48 0.21 -12.03 -7.12
N GLY A 49 0.02 -10.73 -6.85
CA GLY A 49 0.92 -9.98 -5.99
C GLY A 49 2.29 -9.73 -6.57
N HIS A 50 2.36 -9.53 -7.88
CA HIS A 50 3.63 -9.30 -8.56
C HIS A 50 4.30 -7.99 -8.19
N HIS A 51 3.56 -7.04 -7.66
CA HIS A 51 4.10 -5.72 -7.31
C HIS A 51 3.92 -5.46 -5.83
N SER A 52 4.91 -4.83 -5.23
CA SER A 52 4.80 -4.43 -3.84
C SER A 52 5.64 -3.18 -3.60
N ALA A 53 5.25 -2.41 -2.60
CA ALA A 53 6.00 -1.24 -2.17
C ALA A 53 5.88 -1.09 -0.67
N ALA A 54 6.99 -0.79 -0.01
CA ALA A 54 7.00 -0.48 1.40
C ALA A 54 6.84 1.02 1.58
N LEU A 55 5.84 1.43 2.33
CA LEU A 55 5.54 2.84 2.56
C LEU A 55 5.55 3.13 4.05
N PRO A 56 5.96 4.35 4.46
CA PRO A 56 5.83 4.76 5.85
C PRO A 56 4.36 4.75 6.28
N VAL A 57 4.13 4.45 7.55
CA VAL A 57 2.78 4.44 8.12
C VAL A 57 2.09 5.79 7.89
N GLU A 58 2.83 6.89 7.97
CA GLU A 58 2.30 8.23 7.79
C GLU A 58 1.69 8.42 6.40
N VAL A 59 2.32 7.84 5.38
CA VAL A 59 1.80 7.92 4.00
C VAL A 59 0.50 7.12 3.89
N ILE A 60 0.45 5.96 4.53
CA ILE A 60 -0.75 5.13 4.52
C ILE A 60 -1.90 5.84 5.25
N GLU A 61 -1.63 6.44 6.39
CA GLU A 61 -2.66 7.19 7.12
C GLU A 61 -3.18 8.37 6.31
N ALA A 62 -2.28 9.10 5.66
CA ALA A 62 -2.68 10.21 4.81
C ALA A 62 -3.53 9.73 3.63
N ALA A 63 -3.19 8.59 3.04
CA ALA A 63 -3.96 8.03 1.94
C ALA A 63 -5.36 7.63 2.40
N GLN A 64 -5.49 7.07 3.60
CA GLN A 64 -6.79 6.74 4.17
C GLN A 64 -7.61 7.99 4.45
N ASP A 65 -6.99 9.01 5.00
CA ASP A 65 -7.67 10.28 5.31
C ASP A 65 -8.17 10.97 4.05
N CYS A 66 -7.40 10.88 2.97
CA CYS A 66 -7.79 11.46 1.69
C CYS A 66 -8.79 10.61 0.91
N GLY A 67 -9.05 9.39 1.38
CA GLY A 67 -9.93 8.48 0.69
C GLY A 67 -9.29 7.75 -0.49
N ASN A 68 -7.96 7.76 -0.58
CA ASN A 68 -7.24 7.08 -1.65
C ASN A 68 -6.99 5.61 -1.35
N LEU A 69 -7.15 5.22 -0.09
CA LEU A 69 -6.98 3.82 0.34
C LEU A 69 -8.13 3.45 1.26
N LEU A 70 -8.81 2.37 0.93
CA LEU A 70 -9.91 1.84 1.75
C LEU A 70 -9.56 0.44 2.23
N LEU A 71 -9.65 0.22 3.52
CA LEU A 71 -9.53 -1.12 4.08
C LEU A 71 -10.87 -1.82 3.97
N LEU A 72 -10.85 -3.06 3.47
CA LEU A 72 -12.07 -3.82 3.20
C LEU A 72 -12.40 -4.85 4.27
N ASP A 73 -11.46 -5.16 5.15
CA ASP A 73 -11.73 -6.11 6.24
C ASP A 73 -11.47 -5.52 7.62
#